data_4844986ca17fa0d038f4b33f86281ba5
#
_entry.id   4844986ca17fa0d038f4b33f86281ba5
#
_cell.length_a   1.000
_cell.length_b   1.000
_cell.length_c   1.000
_cell.angle_alpha   90.00
_cell.angle_beta   90.00
_cell.angle_gamma   90.00
#
_symmetry.space_group_name_H-M   'P 1'
#
loop_
_entity.id
_entity.type
_entity.pdbx_description
1 polymer ?
#
loop_
_entity_poly.entity_id
_entity_poly.type
_entity_poly.pdbx_seq_one_letter_code
_entity_poly.pdbx_strand_id
1 'polypeptide(L)'
;MTIEDAIKNKILILDGAMGTMIQRYSLTEEDYRGDAFAGCIKELKGNNECLNLTRPEIIKAIHAEYIAAGADIIETNTFSANSISQSEYGCEDFAVKMAYEGARIAREAADEAETIAAKVGLERKVWVAGSIGPTSKSLSLSPDANDPTFRPYSFDQMKEAYKAQAEALAKGGVDLFLIETCFDALNVKAALAAISEVSLMLDIPKAPAFTTVRHPLAGGGMPSTYLSIRLTSEKALPVIISVSVGDRSGRTLTGQTLEAFYNSVCHYPLLAFGLNCSLGASELMPLVEEIGSWCRC
;
A
#
# COMPACT_ATOMS: atom_id res chain seq x y z
N MET A 1 -4.36 21.11 -6.35
CA MET A 1 -3.17 20.50 -6.99
C MET A 1 -3.26 19.00 -6.74
N THR A 2 -3.20 18.19 -7.81
CA THR A 2 -3.17 16.72 -7.67
C THR A 2 -1.77 16.24 -7.32
N ILE A 3 -1.63 14.97 -6.87
CA ILE A 3 -0.31 14.42 -6.57
C ILE A 3 0.52 14.28 -7.85
N GLU A 4 -0.11 13.96 -8.98
CA GLU A 4 0.53 13.87 -10.30
C GLU A 4 1.08 15.23 -10.77
N ASP A 5 0.44 16.33 -10.39
CA ASP A 5 0.97 17.66 -10.67
C ASP A 5 2.11 18.03 -9.73
N ALA A 6 2.04 17.59 -8.47
CA ALA A 6 3.06 17.89 -7.49
C ALA A 6 4.40 17.19 -7.81
N ILE A 7 4.37 15.91 -8.21
CA ILE A 7 5.60 15.15 -8.55
C ILE A 7 6.34 15.69 -9.77
N LYS A 8 5.66 16.45 -10.66
CA LYS A 8 6.32 17.11 -11.80
C LYS A 8 7.16 18.32 -11.37
N ASN A 9 6.87 18.88 -10.19
CA ASN A 9 7.45 20.15 -9.75
C ASN A 9 8.45 20.00 -8.61
N LYS A 10 8.34 18.92 -7.80
CA LYS A 10 9.25 18.65 -6.68
C LYS A 10 9.31 17.16 -6.36
N ILE A 11 10.38 16.77 -5.66
CA ILE A 11 10.46 15.48 -4.99
C ILE A 11 9.55 15.54 -3.76
N LEU A 12 8.59 14.61 -3.68
CA LEU A 12 7.72 14.47 -2.50
C LEU A 12 8.40 13.59 -1.46
N ILE A 13 8.28 13.99 -0.21
CA ILE A 13 8.83 13.26 0.93
C ILE A 13 7.73 12.41 1.53
N LEU A 14 7.91 11.09 1.48
CA LEU A 14 7.09 10.13 2.19
C LEU A 14 7.50 10.13 3.68
N ASP A 15 6.57 9.85 4.58
CA ASP A 15 6.88 9.69 6.00
C ASP A 15 7.71 8.43 6.28
N GLY A 16 7.82 8.01 7.51
CA GLY A 16 8.68 6.90 7.93
C GLY A 16 7.93 5.85 8.75
N ALA A 17 8.70 4.94 9.34
CA ALA A 17 8.21 3.74 10.00
C ALA A 17 7.25 4.02 11.17
N MET A 18 5.96 3.75 10.98
CA MET A 18 4.93 3.86 12.01
C MET A 18 5.24 2.97 13.22
N GLY A 19 5.62 1.70 13.00
CA GLY A 19 5.93 0.76 14.07
C GLY A 19 7.04 1.23 14.99
N THR A 20 8.11 1.84 14.46
CA THR A 20 9.21 2.40 15.26
C THR A 20 8.74 3.56 16.13
N MET A 21 7.86 4.40 15.63
CA MET A 21 7.29 5.50 16.42
C MET A 21 6.37 4.98 17.52
N ILE A 22 5.55 3.97 17.25
CA ILE A 22 4.69 3.32 18.26
C ILE A 22 5.52 2.74 19.41
N GLN A 23 6.68 2.13 19.13
CA GLN A 23 7.57 1.56 20.17
C GLN A 23 8.02 2.59 21.20
N ARG A 24 8.10 3.87 20.85
CA ARG A 24 8.49 4.96 21.79
C ARG A 24 7.48 5.15 22.92
N TYR A 25 6.24 4.73 22.73
CA TYR A 25 5.17 4.83 23.73
C TYR A 25 5.18 3.68 24.75
N SER A 26 5.97 2.62 24.51
CA SER A 26 6.09 1.47 25.43
C SER A 26 4.74 0.84 25.80
N LEU A 27 3.84 0.70 24.83
CA LEU A 27 2.47 0.24 25.03
C LEU A 27 2.40 -1.20 25.55
N THR A 28 1.43 -1.47 26.41
CA THR A 28 1.16 -2.78 27.03
C THR A 28 0.11 -3.55 26.24
N GLU A 29 -0.10 -4.84 26.57
CA GLU A 29 -1.16 -5.65 25.98
C GLU A 29 -2.54 -4.99 26.17
N GLU A 30 -2.78 -4.39 27.33
CA GLU A 30 -4.03 -3.68 27.65
C GLU A 30 -4.27 -2.49 26.72
N ASP A 31 -3.21 -1.79 26.31
CA ASP A 31 -3.31 -0.68 25.36
C ASP A 31 -3.72 -1.15 23.98
N TYR A 32 -3.18 -2.28 23.52
CA TYR A 32 -3.56 -2.89 22.24
C TYR A 32 -4.97 -3.47 22.28
N ARG A 33 -5.36 -4.09 23.39
CA ARG A 33 -6.65 -4.76 23.56
C ARG A 33 -7.79 -3.76 23.76
N GLY A 34 -7.64 -2.85 24.70
CA GLY A 34 -8.72 -1.92 25.11
C GLY A 34 -10.06 -2.61 25.27
N ASP A 35 -11.13 -1.84 25.29
CA ASP A 35 -12.49 -2.37 25.34
C ASP A 35 -12.93 -3.00 24.01
N ALA A 36 -12.38 -2.51 22.89
CA ALA A 36 -12.77 -2.94 21.55
C ALA A 36 -12.49 -4.41 21.28
N PHE A 37 -11.44 -4.98 21.88
CA PHE A 37 -11.01 -6.35 21.68
C PHE A 37 -11.08 -7.20 22.95
N ALA A 38 -11.94 -6.85 23.91
CA ALA A 38 -12.09 -7.60 25.16
C ALA A 38 -12.44 -9.08 24.94
N GLY A 39 -13.09 -9.42 23.83
CA GLY A 39 -13.43 -10.80 23.46
C GLY A 39 -12.32 -11.58 22.73
N CYS A 40 -11.22 -10.94 22.32
CA CYS A 40 -10.14 -11.62 21.62
C CYS A 40 -9.30 -12.44 22.61
N ILE A 41 -9.03 -13.69 22.26
CA ILE A 41 -8.32 -14.64 23.14
C ILE A 41 -6.80 -14.53 22.98
N LYS A 42 -6.33 -14.23 21.77
CA LYS A 42 -4.90 -14.16 21.45
C LYS A 42 -4.28 -12.87 21.99
N GLU A 43 -2.97 -12.88 22.18
CA GLU A 43 -2.18 -11.69 22.48
C GLU A 43 -2.22 -10.72 21.29
N LEU A 44 -2.48 -9.45 21.55
CA LEU A 44 -2.62 -8.40 20.54
C LEU A 44 -1.43 -7.44 20.50
N LYS A 45 -0.54 -7.49 21.49
CA LYS A 45 0.66 -6.66 21.51
C LYS A 45 1.51 -6.91 20.26
N GLY A 46 1.75 -5.83 19.50
CA GLY A 46 2.43 -5.89 18.19
C GLY A 46 1.49 -5.84 16.99
N ASN A 47 0.18 -6.04 17.19
CA ASN A 47 -0.84 -5.76 16.16
C ASN A 47 -1.15 -4.25 16.14
N ASN A 48 -0.30 -3.49 15.45
CA ASN A 48 -0.36 -2.03 15.46
C ASN A 48 -1.68 -1.47 14.93
N GLU A 49 -2.36 -2.20 14.07
CA GLU A 49 -3.66 -1.81 13.51
C GLU A 49 -4.77 -1.73 14.56
N CYS A 50 -4.66 -2.50 15.67
CA CYS A 50 -5.57 -2.40 16.81
C CYS A 50 -5.61 -0.98 17.39
N LEU A 51 -4.46 -0.28 17.37
CA LEU A 51 -4.32 1.07 17.95
C LEU A 51 -5.17 2.12 17.23
N ASN A 52 -5.58 1.87 15.99
CA ASN A 52 -6.54 2.73 15.30
C ASN A 52 -7.89 2.79 16.03
N LEU A 53 -8.21 1.76 16.83
CA LEU A 53 -9.46 1.65 17.58
C LEU A 53 -9.27 1.89 19.08
N THR A 54 -8.09 1.59 19.62
CA THR A 54 -7.84 1.62 21.08
C THR A 54 -7.03 2.83 21.53
N ARG A 55 -6.15 3.36 20.67
CA ARG A 55 -5.29 4.52 20.94
C ARG A 55 -5.18 5.45 19.72
N PRO A 56 -6.30 5.88 19.11
CA PRO A 56 -6.28 6.71 17.90
C PRO A 56 -5.49 8.02 18.10
N GLU A 57 -5.46 8.56 19.31
CA GLU A 57 -4.71 9.76 19.66
C GLU A 57 -3.21 9.60 19.48
N ILE A 58 -2.67 8.41 19.74
CA ILE A 58 -1.23 8.11 19.55
C ILE A 58 -0.92 8.05 18.04
N ILE A 59 -1.74 7.36 17.26
CA ILE A 59 -1.55 7.25 15.81
C ILE A 59 -1.62 8.64 15.16
N LYS A 60 -2.61 9.46 15.56
CA LYS A 60 -2.74 10.84 15.08
C LYS A 60 -1.54 11.71 15.44
N ALA A 61 -1.03 11.58 16.67
CA ALA A 61 0.16 12.32 17.11
C ALA A 61 1.40 11.94 16.27
N ILE A 62 1.59 10.66 15.94
CA ILE A 62 2.69 10.21 15.09
C ILE A 62 2.58 10.82 13.69
N HIS A 63 1.40 10.80 13.06
CA HIS A 63 1.18 11.46 11.78
C HIS A 63 1.52 12.95 11.85
N ALA A 64 1.08 13.64 12.90
CA ALA A 64 1.38 15.07 13.11
C ALA A 64 2.89 15.34 13.26
N GLU A 65 3.65 14.46 13.96
CA GLU A 65 5.09 14.56 14.05
C GLU A 65 5.78 14.45 12.68
N TYR A 66 5.38 13.47 11.84
CA TYR A 66 5.93 13.32 10.49
C TYR A 66 5.58 14.52 9.59
N ILE A 67 4.35 15.02 9.65
CA ILE A 67 3.95 16.20 8.90
C ILE A 67 4.76 17.43 9.34
N ALA A 68 4.98 17.61 10.65
CA ALA A 68 5.78 18.69 11.19
C ALA A 68 7.27 18.59 10.80
N ALA A 69 7.78 17.36 10.63
CA ALA A 69 9.13 17.10 10.13
C ALA A 69 9.29 17.38 8.63
N GLY A 70 8.19 17.56 7.88
CA GLY A 70 8.21 17.94 6.47
C GLY A 70 7.68 16.90 5.50
N ALA A 71 7.09 15.79 5.97
CA ALA A 71 6.48 14.82 5.09
C ALA A 71 5.38 15.44 4.22
N ASP A 72 5.41 15.18 2.93
CA ASP A 72 4.39 15.58 1.96
C ASP A 72 3.31 14.50 1.82
N ILE A 73 3.67 13.25 2.06
CA ILE A 73 2.80 12.08 2.01
C ILE A 73 2.94 11.36 3.35
N ILE A 74 1.81 11.00 3.98
CA ILE A 74 1.79 10.16 5.17
C ILE A 74 1.08 8.84 4.87
N GLU A 75 1.59 7.74 5.41
CA GLU A 75 1.03 6.40 5.27
C GLU A 75 0.07 6.08 6.41
N THR A 76 -1.09 5.50 6.08
CA THR A 76 -2.04 5.06 7.11
C THR A 76 -1.48 3.91 7.94
N ASN A 77 -1.87 3.79 9.21
CA ASN A 77 -1.51 2.66 10.06
C ASN A 77 -2.39 1.45 9.74
N THR A 78 -2.25 0.90 8.52
CA THR A 78 -3.14 -0.15 7.97
C THR A 78 -2.42 -1.25 7.22
N PHE A 79 -1.10 -1.35 7.38
CA PHE A 79 -0.23 -2.29 6.67
C PHE A 79 -0.78 -3.73 6.65
N SER A 80 -1.25 -4.23 7.80
CA SER A 80 -1.82 -5.57 7.96
C SER A 80 -3.34 -5.56 8.20
N ALA A 81 -4.06 -4.47 7.88
CA ALA A 81 -5.49 -4.32 8.12
C ALA A 81 -6.36 -5.08 7.09
N ASN A 82 -6.04 -6.34 6.83
CA ASN A 82 -6.82 -7.25 6.00
C ASN A 82 -7.17 -8.53 6.78
N SER A 83 -8.24 -9.21 6.39
CA SER A 83 -8.76 -10.37 7.12
C SER A 83 -7.77 -11.52 7.21
N ILE A 84 -6.91 -11.71 6.20
CA ILE A 84 -5.91 -12.80 6.17
C ILE A 84 -4.83 -12.55 7.24
N SER A 85 -4.25 -11.35 7.29
CA SER A 85 -3.25 -11.00 8.30
C SER A 85 -3.85 -10.95 9.69
N GLN A 86 -5.04 -10.36 9.85
CA GLN A 86 -5.71 -10.24 11.15
C GLN A 86 -6.20 -11.55 11.72
N SER A 87 -6.40 -12.60 10.91
CA SER A 87 -6.74 -13.94 11.38
C SER A 87 -5.64 -14.57 12.28
N GLU A 88 -4.40 -14.12 12.13
CA GLU A 88 -3.31 -14.56 13.01
C GLU A 88 -3.50 -14.11 14.46
N TYR A 89 -4.18 -12.98 14.64
CA TYR A 89 -4.56 -12.42 15.95
C TYR A 89 -6.00 -12.78 16.37
N GLY A 90 -6.79 -13.45 15.50
CA GLY A 90 -8.22 -13.68 15.74
C GLY A 90 -9.04 -12.39 15.69
N CYS A 91 -8.61 -11.44 14.87
CA CYS A 91 -9.19 -10.11 14.72
C CYS A 91 -9.68 -9.83 13.29
N GLU A 92 -9.88 -10.88 12.49
CA GLU A 92 -10.27 -10.77 11.08
C GLU A 92 -11.56 -9.97 10.87
N ASP A 93 -12.52 -10.07 11.78
CA ASP A 93 -13.79 -9.33 11.73
C ASP A 93 -13.62 -7.83 11.94
N PHE A 94 -12.50 -7.41 12.54
CA PHE A 94 -12.18 -6.01 12.78
C PHE A 94 -11.36 -5.36 11.66
N ALA A 95 -10.82 -6.15 10.72
CA ALA A 95 -9.88 -5.68 9.69
C ALA A 95 -10.41 -4.48 8.91
N VAL A 96 -11.66 -4.52 8.45
CA VAL A 96 -12.32 -3.43 7.72
C VAL A 96 -12.41 -2.16 8.56
N LYS A 97 -12.77 -2.30 9.85
CA LYS A 97 -12.88 -1.16 10.77
C LYS A 97 -11.52 -0.57 11.07
N MET A 98 -10.48 -1.41 11.25
CA MET A 98 -9.10 -0.96 11.44
C MET A 98 -8.61 -0.17 10.22
N ALA A 99 -8.87 -0.66 9.00
CA ALA A 99 -8.48 0.02 7.77
C ALA A 99 -9.18 1.38 7.62
N TYR A 100 -10.49 1.43 7.85
CA TYR A 100 -11.27 2.66 7.76
C TYR A 100 -10.80 3.72 8.77
N GLU A 101 -10.68 3.34 10.05
CA GLU A 101 -10.28 4.28 11.10
C GLU A 101 -8.82 4.74 10.92
N GLY A 102 -7.91 3.84 10.49
CA GLY A 102 -6.53 4.22 10.17
C GLY A 102 -6.45 5.29 9.09
N ALA A 103 -7.25 5.16 8.03
CA ALA A 103 -7.34 6.15 6.97
C ALA A 103 -7.95 7.48 7.47
N ARG A 104 -9.04 7.40 8.26
CA ARG A 104 -9.71 8.56 8.83
C ARG A 104 -8.78 9.37 9.76
N ILE A 105 -8.02 8.70 10.62
CA ILE A 105 -7.06 9.34 11.53
C ILE A 105 -5.96 10.08 10.74
N ALA A 106 -5.40 9.44 9.72
CA ALA A 106 -4.40 10.06 8.86
C ALA A 106 -4.97 11.28 8.11
N ARG A 107 -6.20 11.18 7.57
CA ARG A 107 -6.88 12.29 6.91
C ARG A 107 -7.11 13.46 7.85
N GLU A 108 -7.57 13.20 9.08
CA GLU A 108 -7.74 14.25 10.10
C GLU A 108 -6.42 14.97 10.41
N ALA A 109 -5.33 14.22 10.58
CA ALA A 109 -4.01 14.81 10.86
C ALA A 109 -3.55 15.71 9.71
N ALA A 110 -3.75 15.28 8.47
CA ALA A 110 -3.40 16.03 7.28
C ALA A 110 -4.25 17.31 7.13
N ASP A 111 -5.58 17.22 7.30
CA ASP A 111 -6.51 18.36 7.20
C ASP A 111 -6.23 19.42 8.29
N GLU A 112 -5.90 18.98 9.51
CA GLU A 112 -5.51 19.89 10.60
C GLU A 112 -4.21 20.64 10.24
N ALA A 113 -3.20 19.95 9.71
CA ALA A 113 -1.95 20.57 9.31
C ALA A 113 -2.13 21.56 8.17
N GLU A 114 -2.94 21.24 7.15
CA GLU A 114 -3.31 22.14 6.06
C GLU A 114 -4.05 23.38 6.60
N THR A 115 -4.98 23.18 7.54
CA THR A 115 -5.72 24.28 8.17
C THR A 115 -4.81 25.20 8.97
N ILE A 116 -3.85 24.65 9.71
CA ILE A 116 -2.86 25.44 10.49
C ILE A 116 -1.99 26.26 9.55
N ALA A 117 -1.48 25.65 8.47
CA ALA A 117 -0.66 26.35 7.47
C ALA A 117 -1.42 27.52 6.83
N ALA A 118 -2.68 27.30 6.44
CA ALA A 118 -3.52 28.35 5.84
C ALA A 118 -3.73 29.56 6.78
N LYS A 119 -3.86 29.34 8.10
CA LYS A 119 -4.02 30.43 9.07
C LYS A 119 -2.81 31.37 9.16
N VAL A 120 -1.61 30.87 8.77
CA VAL A 120 -0.38 31.67 8.74
C VAL A 120 0.03 32.07 7.32
N GLY A 121 -0.88 31.91 6.34
CA GLY A 121 -0.67 32.33 4.95
C GLY A 121 0.25 31.39 4.14
N LEU A 122 0.45 30.15 4.59
CA LEU A 122 1.22 29.14 3.87
C LEU A 122 0.29 28.19 3.11
N GLU A 123 0.62 27.93 1.85
CA GLU A 123 0.01 26.82 1.11
C GLU A 123 0.75 25.53 1.43
N ARG A 124 0.05 24.58 2.01
CA ARG A 124 0.54 23.23 2.25
C ARG A 124 -0.51 22.21 1.83
N LYS A 125 -0.09 21.20 1.11
CA LYS A 125 -0.88 19.99 0.84
C LYS A 125 -0.16 18.80 1.44
N VAL A 126 -0.92 17.93 2.13
CA VAL A 126 -0.47 16.66 2.65
C VAL A 126 -1.36 15.57 2.06
N TRP A 127 -0.75 14.62 1.35
CA TRP A 127 -1.47 13.48 0.79
C TRP A 127 -1.46 12.32 1.77
N VAL A 128 -2.55 11.57 1.78
CA VAL A 128 -2.71 10.36 2.59
C VAL A 128 -2.62 9.13 1.70
N ALA A 129 -1.59 8.31 1.91
CA ALA A 129 -1.38 7.05 1.24
C ALA A 129 -2.01 5.92 2.05
N GLY A 130 -2.98 5.21 1.46
CA GLY A 130 -3.56 4.01 2.05
C GLY A 130 -2.57 2.86 1.97
N SER A 131 -1.91 2.53 3.08
CA SER A 131 -0.94 1.44 3.17
C SER A 131 -1.63 0.08 3.06
N ILE A 132 -1.16 -0.73 2.10
CA ILE A 132 -1.57 -2.12 1.85
C ILE A 132 -0.29 -2.96 1.82
N GLY A 133 0.02 -3.62 2.93
CA GLY A 133 1.16 -4.51 3.05
C GLY A 133 0.90 -5.89 2.43
N PRO A 134 1.94 -6.75 2.37
CA PRO A 134 1.76 -8.14 2.02
C PRO A 134 0.96 -8.84 3.12
N THR A 135 0.25 -9.89 2.75
CA THR A 135 -0.30 -10.81 3.75
C THR A 135 0.80 -11.73 4.28
N SER A 136 0.55 -12.38 5.41
CA SER A 136 1.42 -13.46 5.93
C SER A 136 1.42 -14.71 5.04
N LYS A 137 0.60 -14.72 3.95
CA LYS A 137 0.44 -15.86 3.03
C LYS A 137 0.81 -15.45 1.62
N SER A 138 1.57 -16.31 0.94
CA SER A 138 2.00 -16.14 -0.44
C SER A 138 1.15 -17.00 -1.37
N LEU A 139 0.80 -16.44 -2.51
CA LEU A 139 0.16 -17.17 -3.61
C LEU A 139 1.17 -17.93 -4.47
N SER A 140 2.44 -17.54 -4.44
CA SER A 140 3.51 -18.14 -5.23
C SER A 140 4.30 -19.22 -4.49
N LEU A 141 4.34 -19.16 -3.16
CA LEU A 141 5.12 -20.08 -2.33
C LEU A 141 4.21 -21.01 -1.52
N SER A 142 4.59 -22.30 -1.42
CA SER A 142 3.97 -23.21 -0.47
C SER A 142 4.56 -23.03 0.93
N PRO A 143 3.75 -22.96 1.98
CA PRO A 143 4.24 -23.03 3.35
C PRO A 143 4.58 -24.47 3.78
N ASP A 144 4.18 -25.50 3.01
CA ASP A 144 4.48 -26.90 3.26
C ASP A 144 5.66 -27.35 2.38
N ALA A 145 6.78 -27.70 3.03
CA ALA A 145 7.97 -28.19 2.34
C ALA A 145 7.75 -29.54 1.64
N ASN A 146 6.76 -30.33 2.06
CA ASN A 146 6.44 -31.65 1.49
C ASN A 146 5.40 -31.57 0.36
N ASP A 147 4.65 -30.49 0.27
CA ASP A 147 3.69 -30.25 -0.82
C ASP A 147 3.93 -28.88 -1.47
N PRO A 148 4.77 -28.81 -2.51
CA PRO A 148 5.05 -27.58 -3.21
C PRO A 148 3.84 -27.00 -3.96
N THR A 149 2.75 -27.75 -4.11
CA THR A 149 1.53 -27.31 -4.80
C THR A 149 0.52 -26.66 -3.85
N PHE A 150 0.64 -26.91 -2.56
CA PHE A 150 -0.29 -26.40 -1.55
C PHE A 150 -0.28 -24.87 -1.51
N ARG A 151 -1.47 -24.28 -1.47
CA ARG A 151 -1.69 -22.84 -1.27
C ARG A 151 -2.80 -22.68 -0.23
N PRO A 152 -2.56 -21.94 0.87
CA PRO A 152 -3.57 -21.76 1.92
C PRO A 152 -4.76 -20.92 1.46
N TYR A 153 -4.56 -20.08 0.44
CA TYR A 153 -5.58 -19.23 -0.15
C TYR A 153 -5.53 -19.27 -1.67
N SER A 154 -6.69 -19.14 -2.31
CA SER A 154 -6.79 -18.90 -3.75
C SER A 154 -6.56 -17.42 -4.09
N PHE A 155 -6.32 -17.14 -5.38
CA PHE A 155 -6.22 -15.76 -5.87
C PHE A 155 -7.48 -14.93 -5.53
N ASP A 156 -8.66 -15.51 -5.71
CA ASP A 156 -9.92 -14.81 -5.43
C ASP A 156 -10.11 -14.51 -3.95
N GLN A 157 -9.75 -15.42 -3.06
CA GLN A 157 -9.79 -15.19 -1.60
C GLN A 157 -8.82 -14.07 -1.20
N MET A 158 -7.62 -14.04 -1.75
CA MET A 158 -6.64 -12.98 -1.54
C MET A 158 -7.16 -11.63 -2.07
N LYS A 159 -7.74 -11.64 -3.27
CA LYS A 159 -8.33 -10.45 -3.88
C LYS A 159 -9.48 -9.89 -3.03
N GLU A 160 -10.38 -10.73 -2.52
CA GLU A 160 -11.48 -10.27 -1.66
C GLU A 160 -10.98 -9.65 -0.35
N ALA A 161 -9.92 -10.21 0.26
CA ALA A 161 -9.32 -9.63 1.47
C ALA A 161 -8.74 -8.23 1.20
N TYR A 162 -8.01 -8.07 0.10
CA TYR A 162 -7.48 -6.76 -0.32
C TYR A 162 -8.59 -5.79 -0.74
N LYS A 163 -9.67 -6.29 -1.35
CA LYS A 163 -10.81 -5.46 -1.77
C LYS A 163 -11.51 -4.82 -0.57
N ALA A 164 -11.77 -5.61 0.47
CA ALA A 164 -12.37 -5.09 1.70
C ALA A 164 -11.49 -4.02 2.36
N GLN A 165 -10.17 -4.21 2.38
CA GLN A 165 -9.20 -3.23 2.88
C GLN A 165 -9.20 -1.96 2.01
N ALA A 166 -9.05 -2.09 0.69
CA ALA A 166 -8.98 -0.95 -0.24
C ALA A 166 -10.27 -0.12 -0.23
N GLU A 167 -11.44 -0.77 -0.13
CA GLU A 167 -12.74 -0.08 -0.02
C GLU A 167 -12.83 0.73 1.28
N ALA A 168 -12.38 0.16 2.40
CA ALA A 168 -12.35 0.84 3.69
C ALA A 168 -11.41 2.05 3.68
N LEU A 169 -10.21 1.90 3.11
CA LEU A 169 -9.23 2.97 2.95
C LEU A 169 -9.79 4.12 2.10
N ALA A 170 -10.38 3.82 0.95
CA ALA A 170 -10.98 4.82 0.08
C ALA A 170 -12.12 5.59 0.78
N LYS A 171 -12.99 4.88 1.51
CA LYS A 171 -14.06 5.50 2.32
C LYS A 171 -13.52 6.33 3.48
N GLY A 172 -12.37 5.96 4.03
CA GLY A 172 -11.68 6.68 5.10
C GLY A 172 -10.97 7.95 4.63
N GLY A 173 -10.87 8.19 3.31
CA GLY A 173 -10.41 9.45 2.72
C GLY A 173 -8.94 9.47 2.32
N VAL A 174 -8.37 8.34 1.88
CA VAL A 174 -7.03 8.32 1.30
C VAL A 174 -7.00 8.99 -0.07
N ASP A 175 -5.87 9.60 -0.42
CA ASP A 175 -5.64 10.25 -1.72
C ASP A 175 -5.05 9.29 -2.76
N LEU A 176 -4.38 8.23 -2.31
CA LEU A 176 -3.73 7.22 -3.15
C LEU A 176 -3.60 5.89 -2.39
N PHE A 177 -3.32 4.81 -3.12
CA PHE A 177 -2.95 3.52 -2.52
C PHE A 177 -1.45 3.30 -2.61
N LEU A 178 -0.85 2.79 -1.55
CA LEU A 178 0.53 2.32 -1.50
C LEU A 178 0.54 0.82 -1.21
N ILE A 179 0.82 0.01 -2.24
CA ILE A 179 1.04 -1.43 -2.08
C ILE A 179 2.52 -1.60 -1.78
N GLU A 180 2.85 -1.82 -0.52
CA GLU A 180 4.23 -1.76 -0.05
C GLU A 180 4.80 -3.10 0.43
N THR A 181 6.13 -3.16 0.55
CA THR A 181 6.89 -4.32 1.05
C THR A 181 6.60 -5.58 0.24
N CYS A 182 6.32 -5.38 -1.05
CA CYS A 182 5.90 -6.45 -1.96
C CYS A 182 7.05 -7.40 -2.25
N PHE A 183 6.83 -8.69 -2.04
CA PHE A 183 7.80 -9.74 -2.39
C PHE A 183 7.20 -10.82 -3.32
N ASP A 184 5.87 -10.84 -3.48
CA ASP A 184 5.13 -11.78 -4.33
C ASP A 184 4.28 -11.02 -5.35
N ALA A 185 4.66 -11.07 -6.63
CA ALA A 185 3.95 -10.38 -7.70
C ALA A 185 2.51 -10.88 -7.88
N LEU A 186 2.20 -12.12 -7.52
CA LEU A 186 0.83 -12.65 -7.63
C LEU A 186 -0.08 -12.06 -6.55
N ASN A 187 0.44 -11.85 -5.32
CA ASN A 187 -0.29 -11.11 -4.28
C ASN A 187 -0.56 -9.66 -4.73
N VAL A 188 0.44 -8.99 -5.33
CA VAL A 188 0.26 -7.63 -5.86
C VAL A 188 -0.79 -7.60 -6.97
N LYS A 189 -0.82 -8.59 -7.87
CA LYS A 189 -1.88 -8.68 -8.87
C LYS A 189 -3.28 -8.83 -8.26
N ALA A 190 -3.39 -9.57 -7.16
CA ALA A 190 -4.66 -9.67 -6.42
C ALA A 190 -5.07 -8.32 -5.83
N ALA A 191 -4.12 -7.57 -5.25
CA ALA A 191 -4.37 -6.23 -4.73
C ALA A 191 -4.76 -5.23 -5.85
N LEU A 192 -4.07 -5.24 -6.99
CA LEU A 192 -4.40 -4.39 -8.14
C LEU A 192 -5.79 -4.72 -8.73
N ALA A 193 -6.14 -6.01 -8.82
CA ALA A 193 -7.48 -6.41 -9.24
C ALA A 193 -8.55 -5.93 -8.26
N ALA A 194 -8.28 -6.03 -6.96
CA ALA A 194 -9.15 -5.52 -5.90
C ALA A 194 -9.36 -4.00 -6.00
N ILE A 195 -8.29 -3.23 -6.14
CA ILE A 195 -8.34 -1.76 -6.29
C ILE A 195 -9.10 -1.39 -7.56
N SER A 196 -8.93 -2.13 -8.66
CA SER A 196 -9.69 -1.91 -9.89
C SER A 196 -11.21 -2.07 -9.65
N GLU A 197 -11.61 -3.12 -8.95
CA GLU A 197 -13.02 -3.35 -8.62
C GLU A 197 -13.57 -2.25 -7.69
N VAL A 198 -12.81 -1.81 -6.67
CA VAL A 198 -13.19 -0.72 -5.77
C VAL A 198 -13.38 0.59 -6.53
N SER A 199 -12.46 0.92 -7.43
CA SER A 199 -12.55 2.12 -8.28
C SER A 199 -13.80 2.09 -9.17
N LEU A 200 -14.22 0.89 -9.59
CA LEU A 200 -15.45 0.67 -10.34
C LEU A 200 -16.72 0.85 -9.49
N MET A 201 -16.69 0.46 -8.22
CA MET A 201 -17.87 0.44 -7.33
C MET A 201 -18.18 1.80 -6.72
N LEU A 202 -17.15 2.60 -6.39
CA LEU A 202 -17.31 3.88 -5.70
C LEU A 202 -17.82 5.01 -6.61
N ASP A 203 -18.35 4.67 -7.81
CA ASP A 203 -18.86 5.61 -8.81
C ASP A 203 -17.91 6.79 -9.07
N ILE A 204 -16.62 6.50 -8.93
CA ILE A 204 -15.56 7.38 -9.37
C ILE A 204 -15.76 7.49 -10.88
N PRO A 205 -16.12 8.67 -11.43
CA PRO A 205 -16.57 8.78 -12.82
C PRO A 205 -15.63 8.10 -13.79
N LYS A 206 -16.16 7.15 -14.54
CA LYS A 206 -15.44 6.31 -15.48
C LYS A 206 -15.59 6.82 -16.90
N ALA A 207 -14.52 6.83 -17.62
CA ALA A 207 -14.53 6.38 -18.99
C ALA A 207 -13.39 5.37 -19.12
N PRO A 208 -13.66 4.07 -19.24
CA PRO A 208 -12.64 3.13 -19.68
C PRO A 208 -12.34 3.47 -21.14
N ALA A 209 -11.29 4.21 -21.39
CA ALA A 209 -10.73 4.29 -22.72
C ALA A 209 -9.96 2.98 -22.93
N PHE A 210 -10.56 2.07 -23.68
CA PHE A 210 -9.84 0.92 -24.24
C PHE A 210 -8.84 1.46 -25.25
N THR A 211 -7.59 1.61 -24.85
CA THR A 211 -6.53 1.97 -25.78
C THR A 211 -5.82 0.68 -26.18
N THR A 212 -5.93 0.30 -27.43
CA THR A 212 -5.15 -0.79 -28.00
C THR A 212 -3.72 -0.27 -28.17
N VAL A 213 -2.81 -0.65 -27.26
CA VAL A 213 -1.39 -0.35 -27.44
C VAL A 213 -0.79 -1.45 -28.31
N ARG A 214 -0.43 -1.10 -29.54
CA ARG A 214 0.38 -1.96 -30.40
C ARG A 214 1.84 -1.75 -30.00
N HIS A 215 2.44 -2.70 -29.32
CA HIS A 215 3.90 -2.74 -29.18
C HIS A 215 4.51 -3.31 -30.45
N PRO A 216 5.38 -2.59 -31.13
CA PRO A 216 6.22 -3.20 -32.17
C PRO A 216 7.20 -4.15 -31.48
N LEU A 217 7.07 -5.45 -31.74
CA LEU A 217 8.11 -6.40 -31.39
C LEU A 217 9.33 -6.11 -32.27
N ALA A 218 10.47 -5.82 -31.66
CA ALA A 218 11.76 -5.85 -32.34
C ALA A 218 12.01 -7.30 -32.80
N GLY A 219 11.76 -7.60 -34.10
CA GLY A 219 12.03 -8.92 -34.65
C GLY A 219 10.85 -9.63 -35.32
N GLY A 220 10.01 -8.97 -36.12
CA GLY A 220 9.22 -9.59 -37.20
C GLY A 220 8.17 -10.63 -36.83
N GLY A 221 7.71 -10.72 -35.58
CA GLY A 221 6.63 -11.59 -35.15
C GLY A 221 5.25 -10.96 -35.30
N MET A 222 4.18 -11.78 -35.42
CA MET A 222 2.80 -11.26 -35.43
C MET A 222 2.52 -10.38 -34.22
N PRO A 223 1.86 -9.21 -34.38
CA PRO A 223 1.54 -8.33 -33.28
C PRO A 223 0.55 -9.02 -32.34
N SER A 224 0.99 -9.36 -31.13
CA SER A 224 0.05 -9.76 -30.08
C SER A 224 -0.69 -8.52 -29.62
N THR A 225 -2.00 -8.53 -29.78
CA THR A 225 -2.87 -7.45 -29.31
C THR A 225 -3.11 -7.66 -27.83
N TYR A 226 -2.42 -6.90 -26.98
CA TYR A 226 -2.75 -6.85 -25.56
C TYR A 226 -3.84 -5.80 -25.33
N LEU A 227 -4.96 -6.23 -24.76
CA LEU A 227 -5.98 -5.32 -24.28
C LEU A 227 -5.48 -4.72 -22.97
N SER A 228 -4.86 -3.54 -23.02
CA SER A 228 -4.56 -2.78 -21.81
C SER A 228 -5.81 -1.95 -21.48
N ILE A 229 -6.47 -2.30 -20.38
CA ILE A 229 -7.49 -1.42 -19.79
C ILE A 229 -6.73 -0.27 -19.14
N ARG A 230 -6.57 0.84 -19.84
CA ARG A 230 -6.22 2.09 -19.19
C ARG A 230 -7.46 2.56 -18.45
N LEU A 231 -7.46 2.47 -17.13
CA LEU A 231 -8.42 3.18 -16.30
C LEU A 231 -8.08 4.68 -16.39
N THR A 232 -8.47 5.32 -17.48
CA THR A 232 -8.42 6.77 -17.62
C THR A 232 -9.65 7.36 -16.94
N SER A 233 -9.76 7.19 -15.64
CA SER A 233 -10.66 7.96 -14.82
C SER A 233 -9.84 9.14 -14.27
N GLU A 234 -10.26 10.37 -14.53
CA GLU A 234 -9.71 11.55 -13.87
C GLU A 234 -9.88 11.52 -12.34
N LYS A 235 -10.43 10.44 -11.79
CA LYS A 235 -10.75 10.28 -10.36
C LYS A 235 -10.38 8.93 -9.77
N ALA A 236 -9.80 7.98 -10.51
CA ALA A 236 -9.26 6.77 -9.90
C ALA A 236 -8.10 7.16 -8.97
N LEU A 237 -8.09 6.63 -7.74
CA LEU A 237 -6.99 6.90 -6.82
C LEU A 237 -5.69 6.32 -7.40
N PRO A 238 -4.61 7.12 -7.43
CA PRO A 238 -3.30 6.67 -7.91
C PRO A 238 -2.77 5.50 -7.09
N VAL A 239 -1.93 4.66 -7.71
CA VAL A 239 -1.32 3.51 -7.05
C VAL A 239 0.20 3.60 -7.14
N ILE A 240 0.85 3.47 -5.99
CA ILE A 240 2.30 3.26 -5.87
C ILE A 240 2.54 1.81 -5.49
N ILE A 241 3.54 1.18 -6.10
CA ILE A 241 4.05 -0.14 -5.69
C ILE A 241 5.46 0.04 -5.15
N SER A 242 5.71 -0.50 -3.96
CA SER A 242 7.03 -0.55 -3.34
C SER A 242 7.43 -1.99 -3.03
N VAL A 243 8.54 -2.43 -3.61
CA VAL A 243 9.02 -3.81 -3.56
C VAL A 243 10.06 -3.98 -2.46
N SER A 244 10.04 -5.12 -1.78
CA SER A 244 11.09 -5.52 -0.85
C SER A 244 11.95 -6.61 -1.49
N VAL A 245 13.26 -6.36 -1.54
CA VAL A 245 14.24 -7.36 -2.01
C VAL A 245 14.73 -8.21 -0.84
N GLY A 246 15.09 -9.47 -1.11
CA GLY A 246 15.53 -10.39 -0.05
C GLY A 246 16.96 -10.12 0.43
N ASP A 247 17.81 -9.66 -0.49
CA ASP A 247 19.23 -9.41 -0.24
C ASP A 247 19.84 -8.48 -1.32
N ARG A 248 21.16 -8.33 -1.30
CA ARG A 248 21.92 -7.51 -2.27
C ARG A 248 21.87 -8.00 -3.72
N SER A 249 21.30 -9.18 -3.98
CA SER A 249 21.12 -9.66 -5.38
C SER A 249 20.01 -8.92 -6.11
N GLY A 250 19.23 -8.08 -5.41
CA GLY A 250 18.10 -7.35 -5.99
C GLY A 250 16.91 -8.24 -6.36
N ARG A 251 16.83 -9.44 -5.77
CA ARG A 251 15.71 -10.37 -6.00
C ARG A 251 14.74 -10.33 -4.84
N THR A 252 13.45 -10.49 -5.17
CA THR A 252 12.41 -10.68 -4.18
C THR A 252 12.53 -12.06 -3.52
N LEU A 253 11.82 -12.28 -2.41
CA LEU A 253 11.76 -13.57 -1.74
C LEU A 253 11.27 -14.70 -2.67
N THR A 254 10.43 -14.41 -3.65
CA THR A 254 9.97 -15.36 -4.69
C THR A 254 10.97 -15.57 -5.82
N GLY A 255 12.15 -14.92 -5.77
CA GLY A 255 13.26 -15.08 -6.71
C GLY A 255 13.21 -14.18 -7.96
N GLN A 256 12.20 -13.34 -8.10
CA GLN A 256 12.07 -12.42 -9.25
C GLN A 256 13.08 -11.28 -9.15
N THR A 257 13.65 -10.86 -10.31
CA THR A 257 14.35 -9.58 -10.43
C THR A 257 13.35 -8.43 -10.38
N LEU A 258 13.80 -7.21 -10.08
CA LEU A 258 12.95 -6.02 -10.04
C LEU A 258 12.28 -5.75 -11.40
N GLU A 259 13.01 -5.91 -12.50
CA GLU A 259 12.46 -5.75 -13.85
C GLU A 259 11.39 -6.81 -14.15
N ALA A 260 11.61 -8.08 -13.79
CA ALA A 260 10.63 -9.15 -13.97
C ALA A 260 9.37 -8.88 -13.12
N PHE A 261 9.54 -8.37 -11.88
CA PHE A 261 8.44 -7.98 -11.03
C PHE A 261 7.64 -6.83 -11.65
N TYR A 262 8.32 -5.74 -12.05
CA TYR A 262 7.71 -4.60 -12.72
C TYR A 262 6.94 -5.03 -13.98
N ASN A 263 7.55 -5.81 -14.86
CA ASN A 263 6.90 -6.32 -16.08
C ASN A 263 5.66 -7.17 -15.77
N SER A 264 5.58 -7.78 -14.59
CA SER A 264 4.40 -8.53 -14.16
C SER A 264 3.23 -7.63 -13.77
N VAL A 265 3.46 -6.38 -13.38
CA VAL A 265 2.45 -5.45 -12.80
C VAL A 265 2.24 -4.16 -13.60
N CYS A 266 3.14 -3.81 -14.53
CA CYS A 266 3.10 -2.56 -15.31
C CYS A 266 1.93 -2.45 -16.30
N HIS A 267 1.10 -3.48 -16.42
CA HIS A 267 -0.17 -3.42 -17.14
C HIS A 267 -1.20 -2.54 -16.41
N TYR A 268 -1.01 -2.31 -15.10
CA TYR A 268 -1.79 -1.36 -14.32
C TYR A 268 -1.13 0.03 -14.41
N PRO A 269 -1.91 1.13 -14.52
CA PRO A 269 -1.36 2.48 -14.55
C PRO A 269 -0.85 2.86 -13.15
N LEU A 270 0.46 2.75 -12.95
CA LEU A 270 1.10 3.10 -11.68
C LEU A 270 1.50 4.58 -11.66
N LEU A 271 1.35 5.22 -10.50
CA LEU A 271 1.90 6.55 -10.23
C LEU A 271 3.42 6.47 -10.05
N ALA A 272 3.88 5.44 -9.33
CA ALA A 272 5.31 5.21 -9.09
C ALA A 272 5.58 3.73 -8.79
N PHE A 273 6.84 3.32 -9.01
CA PHE A 273 7.38 2.02 -8.65
C PHE A 273 8.71 2.21 -7.94
N GLY A 274 8.89 1.57 -6.78
CA GLY A 274 10.08 1.77 -5.97
C GLY A 274 10.40 0.61 -5.04
N LEU A 275 11.20 0.90 -4.04
CA LEU A 275 11.74 -0.06 -3.07
C LEU A 275 11.56 0.45 -1.64
N ASN A 276 11.35 -0.48 -0.72
CA ASN A 276 11.42 -0.20 0.72
C ASN A 276 11.93 -1.41 1.50
N CYS A 277 12.32 -1.18 2.75
CA CYS A 277 12.79 -2.21 3.69
C CYS A 277 14.06 -2.95 3.27
N SER A 278 14.40 -4.00 3.99
CA SER A 278 15.46 -5.00 3.77
C SER A 278 16.90 -4.48 3.79
N LEU A 279 17.20 -3.42 3.08
CA LEU A 279 18.55 -2.87 2.90
C LEU A 279 18.59 -1.39 3.30
N GLY A 280 19.78 -0.90 3.62
CA GLY A 280 20.02 0.53 3.86
C GLY A 280 19.99 1.35 2.56
N ALA A 281 19.83 2.67 2.66
CA ALA A 281 19.72 3.56 1.50
C ALA A 281 20.92 3.46 0.54
N SER A 282 22.13 3.32 1.06
CA SER A 282 23.34 3.15 0.24
C SER A 282 23.37 1.83 -0.56
N GLU A 283 22.69 0.80 -0.07
CA GLU A 283 22.59 -0.51 -0.71
C GLU A 283 21.44 -0.55 -1.71
N LEU A 284 20.38 0.22 -1.46
CA LEU A 284 19.24 0.35 -2.38
C LEU A 284 19.55 1.29 -3.57
N MET A 285 20.46 2.25 -3.42
CA MET A 285 20.76 3.25 -4.46
C MET A 285 21.06 2.64 -5.84
N PRO A 286 21.94 1.64 -5.98
CA PRO A 286 22.19 1.01 -7.29
C PRO A 286 20.95 0.37 -7.90
N LEU A 287 20.07 -0.20 -7.06
CA LEU A 287 18.82 -0.81 -7.50
C LEU A 287 17.80 0.26 -7.97
N VAL A 288 17.77 1.41 -7.31
CA VAL A 288 16.94 2.56 -7.72
C VAL A 288 17.43 3.12 -9.06
N GLU A 289 18.74 3.23 -9.25
CA GLU A 289 19.33 3.63 -10.54
C GLU A 289 18.99 2.63 -11.66
N GLU A 290 19.03 1.33 -11.38
CA GLU A 290 18.59 0.28 -12.30
C GLU A 290 17.12 0.45 -12.67
N ILE A 291 16.22 0.65 -11.69
CA ILE A 291 14.79 0.91 -11.91
C ILE A 291 14.61 2.11 -12.84
N GLY A 292 15.35 3.20 -12.62
CA GLY A 292 15.27 4.41 -13.43
C GLY A 292 15.63 4.20 -14.91
N SER A 293 16.32 3.12 -15.26
CA SER A 293 16.71 2.81 -16.64
C SER A 293 15.59 2.20 -17.49
N TRP A 294 14.60 1.54 -16.87
CA TRP A 294 13.55 0.81 -17.59
C TRP A 294 12.11 1.10 -17.06
N CYS A 295 11.94 1.65 -15.87
CA CYS A 295 10.62 2.02 -15.33
C CYS A 295 10.01 3.19 -16.14
N ARG A 296 8.70 3.12 -16.37
CA ARG A 296 7.96 4.09 -17.20
C ARG A 296 6.78 4.74 -16.45
N CYS A 297 6.77 4.68 -15.11
CA CYS A 297 5.78 5.41 -14.32
C CYS A 297 6.28 6.80 -13.96
#